data_0fb40684c39ac96250153104c47c77b6
#
_entry.id   0fb40684c39ac96250153104c47c77b6
#
_cell.length_a   1.000
_cell.length_b   1.000
_cell.length_c   1.000
_cell.angle_alpha   90.00
_cell.angle_beta   90.00
_cell.angle_gamma   90.00
#
_symmetry.space_group_name_H-M   'P 1'
#
loop_
_entity.id
_entity.type
_entity.pdbx_description
1 polymer ?
#
loop_
_entity_poly.entity_id
_entity_poly.type
_entity_poly.pdbx_seq_one_letter_code
_entity_poly.pdbx_strand_id
1 'polypeptide(L)'
;NNDGACIARSNEAKDLGVQMAQPWFEVRHLERDAGLLALSANFELYGDMSTRMMTLVAQHAPRQEVYSIDECFLDFDGVPGDRVETGRDLRARVLQCTGLPCSVGFGPTKTLAKLANHVAKMADRRPGRYDARHAQVCHLGAADRATRDAVFAASEVGDVWGIGRRMSARLNAGGIHTVQDLLRADIATLRAQFSVVLEKTVLELRGTPCLDVDHAPAAQQQMMCSRSFGAPVSSSAEIRATTAGR
;
A
#
# COMPACT_ATOMS: atom_id res chain seq x y z
N ASN A 1 16.59 -3.70 8.80
CA ASN A 1 16.52 -5.15 8.98
C ASN A 1 17.94 -5.70 8.94
N ASN A 2 18.14 -7.01 9.19
CA ASN A 2 19.46 -7.63 9.27
C ASN A 2 20.24 -7.59 7.95
N ASP A 3 19.57 -7.39 6.82
CA ASP A 3 20.19 -7.23 5.50
C ASP A 3 20.60 -5.79 5.23
N GLY A 4 20.45 -4.91 6.22
CA GLY A 4 20.79 -3.51 6.09
C GLY A 4 19.87 -2.69 5.20
N ALA A 5 18.64 -3.15 4.91
CA ALA A 5 17.65 -2.39 4.14
C ALA A 5 16.70 -1.60 5.04
N CYS A 6 16.36 -0.37 4.65
CA CYS A 6 15.41 0.50 5.33
C CYS A 6 13.98 0.06 5.01
N ILE A 7 13.34 -0.73 5.90
CA ILE A 7 11.99 -1.27 5.68
C ILE A 7 10.87 -0.39 6.25
N ALA A 8 11.19 0.52 7.18
CA ALA A 8 10.26 1.50 7.71
C ALA A 8 11.00 2.83 7.95
N ARG A 9 10.29 3.94 7.88
CA ARG A 9 10.86 5.28 8.02
C ARG A 9 9.86 6.21 8.68
N SER A 10 10.29 7.04 9.60
CA SER A 10 9.50 8.18 10.07
C SER A 10 9.27 9.20 8.94
N ASN A 11 8.41 10.17 9.15
CA ASN A 11 8.20 11.22 8.13
C ASN A 11 9.46 12.07 7.97
N GLU A 12 10.15 12.38 9.07
CA GLU A 12 11.42 13.12 9.07
C GLU A 12 12.50 12.37 8.26
N ALA A 13 12.60 11.04 8.42
CA ALA A 13 13.52 10.23 7.63
C ALA A 13 13.17 10.23 6.12
N LYS A 14 11.87 10.30 5.76
CA LYS A 14 11.44 10.47 4.37
C LYS A 14 11.78 11.85 3.83
N ASP A 15 11.65 12.89 4.64
CA ASP A 15 11.99 14.27 4.28
C ASP A 15 13.50 14.44 4.07
N LEU A 16 14.33 13.65 4.76
CA LEU A 16 15.76 13.50 4.50
C LEU A 16 16.08 12.70 3.22
N GLY A 17 15.07 12.22 2.49
CA GLY A 17 15.23 11.48 1.24
C GLY A 17 15.46 9.97 1.38
N VAL A 18 15.39 9.40 2.59
CA VAL A 18 15.53 7.95 2.79
C VAL A 18 14.41 7.19 2.09
N GLN A 19 14.76 6.29 1.15
CA GLN A 19 13.79 5.54 0.36
C GLN A 19 13.46 4.17 0.96
N MET A 20 12.31 3.61 0.56
CA MET A 20 11.93 2.25 0.92
C MET A 20 12.91 1.24 0.29
N ALA A 21 13.30 0.26 1.07
CA ALA A 21 14.28 -0.76 0.70
C ALA A 21 15.68 -0.22 0.35
N GLN A 22 15.95 1.05 0.62
CA GLN A 22 17.29 1.62 0.41
C GLN A 22 18.30 0.94 1.32
N PRO A 23 19.47 0.54 0.79
CA PRO A 23 20.56 -0.03 1.60
C PRO A 23 21.00 0.95 2.70
N TRP A 24 21.13 0.46 3.93
CA TRP A 24 21.51 1.29 5.07
C TRP A 24 22.86 1.99 4.88
N PHE A 25 23.81 1.33 4.26
CA PHE A 25 25.15 1.89 4.05
C PHE A 25 25.15 3.17 3.19
N GLU A 26 24.14 3.36 2.31
CA GLU A 26 24.02 4.54 1.47
C GLU A 26 23.55 5.78 2.27
N VAL A 27 22.80 5.58 3.34
CA VAL A 27 22.19 6.66 4.15
C VAL A 27 22.78 6.79 5.54
N ARG A 28 23.74 5.91 5.90
CA ARG A 28 24.35 5.90 7.24
C ARG A 28 25.02 7.22 7.61
N HIS A 29 25.54 7.98 6.66
CA HIS A 29 26.12 9.29 6.90
C HIS A 29 25.14 10.26 7.57
N LEU A 30 23.82 10.10 7.33
CA LEU A 30 22.77 10.92 7.93
C LEU A 30 22.66 10.73 9.45
N GLU A 31 23.22 9.67 10.04
CA GLU A 31 23.30 9.55 11.51
C GLU A 31 24.07 10.73 12.11
N ARG A 32 25.22 11.05 11.51
CA ARG A 32 26.07 12.17 11.95
C ARG A 32 25.56 13.51 11.44
N ASP A 33 25.12 13.56 10.17
CA ASP A 33 24.89 14.81 9.46
C ASP A 33 23.49 15.37 9.73
N ALA A 34 22.51 14.52 10.12
CA ALA A 34 21.11 14.91 10.33
C ALA A 34 20.45 14.25 11.56
N GLY A 35 21.20 13.54 12.39
CA GLY A 35 20.65 12.88 13.59
C GLY A 35 19.70 11.72 13.28
N LEU A 36 19.81 11.08 12.11
CA LEU A 36 19.01 9.92 11.75
C LEU A 36 19.32 8.77 12.71
N LEU A 37 18.28 8.11 13.24
CA LEU A 37 18.43 6.93 14.10
C LEU A 37 18.03 5.67 13.35
N ALA A 38 18.92 4.67 13.36
CA ALA A 38 18.63 3.34 12.85
C ALA A 38 18.30 2.39 13.99
N LEU A 39 17.15 1.75 13.91
CA LEU A 39 16.69 0.75 14.87
C LEU A 39 16.53 -0.59 14.17
N SER A 40 16.84 -1.68 14.86
CA SER A 40 16.56 -3.02 14.37
C SER A 40 15.06 -3.26 14.25
N ALA A 41 14.65 -3.93 13.18
CA ALA A 41 13.25 -4.33 13.00
C ALA A 41 12.84 -5.33 14.09
N ASN A 42 11.70 -5.07 14.72
CA ASN A 42 11.07 -5.96 15.70
C ASN A 42 9.80 -6.56 15.08
N PHE A 43 9.96 -7.62 14.30
CA PHE A 43 8.85 -8.25 13.58
C PHE A 43 7.80 -8.87 14.50
N GLU A 44 8.20 -9.35 15.69
CA GLU A 44 7.26 -9.88 16.69
C GLU A 44 6.32 -8.76 17.20
N LEU A 45 6.90 -7.60 17.57
CA LEU A 45 6.11 -6.45 17.98
C LEU A 45 5.20 -5.96 16.83
N TYR A 46 5.70 -5.92 15.61
CA TYR A 46 4.89 -5.48 14.45
C TYR A 46 3.73 -6.43 14.20
N GLY A 47 3.93 -7.75 14.36
CA GLY A 47 2.87 -8.75 14.26
C GLY A 47 1.81 -8.60 15.36
N ASP A 48 2.20 -8.37 16.60
CA ASP A 48 1.29 -8.12 17.72
C ASP A 48 0.46 -6.85 17.48
N MET A 49 1.11 -5.74 17.12
CA MET A 49 0.42 -4.48 16.85
C MET A 49 -0.53 -4.57 15.65
N SER A 50 -0.13 -5.30 14.61
CA SER A 50 -0.98 -5.63 13.47
C SER A 50 -2.24 -6.38 13.91
N THR A 51 -2.09 -7.45 14.70
CA THR A 51 -3.21 -8.25 15.21
C THR A 51 -4.18 -7.39 16.02
N ARG A 52 -3.69 -6.53 16.89
CA ARG A 52 -4.51 -5.58 17.67
C ARG A 52 -5.29 -4.64 16.76
N MET A 53 -4.62 -4.02 15.79
CA MET A 53 -5.26 -3.13 14.81
C MET A 53 -6.33 -3.87 14.01
N MET A 54 -6.00 -5.05 13.44
CA MET A 54 -6.94 -5.82 12.63
C MET A 54 -8.17 -6.28 13.42
N THR A 55 -7.99 -6.63 14.71
CA THR A 55 -9.10 -6.98 15.62
C THR A 55 -10.04 -5.80 15.86
N LEU A 56 -9.52 -4.59 16.04
CA LEU A 56 -10.33 -3.39 16.21
C LEU A 56 -11.08 -3.05 14.91
N VAL A 57 -10.39 -3.12 13.79
CA VAL A 57 -10.96 -2.81 12.47
C VAL A 57 -12.07 -3.78 12.10
N ALA A 58 -11.93 -5.07 12.41
CA ALA A 58 -12.94 -6.11 12.15
C ALA A 58 -14.30 -5.84 12.82
N GLN A 59 -14.35 -5.02 13.87
CA GLN A 59 -15.61 -4.69 14.56
C GLN A 59 -16.54 -3.77 13.75
N HIS A 60 -16.06 -3.19 12.65
CA HIS A 60 -16.80 -2.19 11.88
C HIS A 60 -17.54 -2.76 10.66
N ALA A 61 -17.25 -4.01 10.27
CA ALA A 61 -17.91 -4.64 9.13
C ALA A 61 -18.00 -6.16 9.32
N PRO A 62 -18.98 -6.83 8.70
CA PRO A 62 -19.19 -8.27 8.85
C PRO A 62 -18.08 -9.11 8.21
N ARG A 63 -17.36 -8.57 7.25
CA ARG A 63 -16.32 -9.30 6.53
C ARG A 63 -15.03 -8.48 6.44
N GLN A 64 -13.90 -9.14 6.73
CA GLN A 64 -12.56 -8.58 6.68
C GLN A 64 -11.63 -9.51 5.91
N GLU A 65 -10.81 -8.94 5.05
CA GLU A 65 -9.65 -9.60 4.43
C GLU A 65 -8.37 -8.88 4.88
N VAL A 66 -7.55 -9.54 5.68
CA VAL A 66 -6.23 -9.06 6.06
C VAL A 66 -5.27 -9.42 4.93
N TYR A 67 -4.85 -8.41 4.19
CA TYR A 67 -4.06 -8.58 2.98
C TYR A 67 -2.56 -8.31 3.20
N SER A 68 -2.21 -7.54 4.22
CA SER A 68 -0.83 -7.31 4.65
C SER A 68 -0.75 -7.05 6.16
N ILE A 69 0.45 -6.87 6.69
CA ILE A 69 0.67 -6.58 8.11
C ILE A 69 0.02 -5.27 8.58
N ASP A 70 -0.19 -4.33 7.67
CA ASP A 70 -0.67 -2.98 7.95
C ASP A 70 -1.92 -2.57 7.17
N GLU A 71 -2.48 -3.47 6.37
CA GLU A 71 -3.63 -3.19 5.52
C GLU A 71 -4.63 -4.35 5.50
N CYS A 72 -5.92 -4.00 5.50
CA CYS A 72 -7.01 -4.93 5.27
C CYS A 72 -8.13 -4.28 4.44
N PHE A 73 -8.94 -5.11 3.82
CA PHE A 73 -10.21 -4.71 3.24
C PHE A 73 -11.34 -5.06 4.20
N LEU A 74 -12.33 -4.19 4.26
CA LEU A 74 -13.60 -4.42 4.93
C LEU A 74 -14.71 -4.36 3.91
N ASP A 75 -15.62 -5.32 3.97
CA ASP A 75 -16.83 -5.28 3.17
C ASP A 75 -17.97 -4.64 3.96
N PHE A 76 -18.41 -3.50 3.47
CA PHE A 76 -19.49 -2.71 4.05
C PHE A 76 -20.84 -2.95 3.36
N ASP A 77 -20.99 -3.97 2.53
CA ASP A 77 -22.27 -4.27 1.91
C ASP A 77 -23.32 -4.59 2.99
N GLY A 78 -24.48 -3.97 2.87
CA GLY A 78 -25.55 -4.07 3.86
C GLY A 78 -25.33 -3.34 5.19
N VAL A 79 -24.17 -2.74 5.45
CA VAL A 79 -23.91 -1.97 6.68
C VAL A 79 -24.51 -0.56 6.54
N PRO A 80 -25.41 -0.12 7.43
CA PRO A 80 -25.99 1.23 7.37
C PRO A 80 -25.02 2.32 7.83
N GLY A 81 -25.33 3.59 7.55
CA GLY A 81 -24.61 4.76 8.05
C GLY A 81 -23.71 5.45 7.02
N ASP A 82 -23.20 6.62 7.40
CA ASP A 82 -22.27 7.42 6.60
C ASP A 82 -20.87 6.82 6.65
N ARG A 83 -20.27 6.58 5.48
CA ARG A 83 -18.97 5.94 5.35
C ARG A 83 -17.82 6.84 5.82
N VAL A 84 -17.94 8.16 5.62
CA VAL A 84 -16.90 9.10 6.03
C VAL A 84 -16.87 9.21 7.55
N GLU A 85 -18.04 9.28 8.18
CA GLU A 85 -18.17 9.28 9.64
C GLU A 85 -17.65 7.96 10.21
N THR A 86 -18.10 6.81 9.69
CA THR A 86 -17.60 5.49 10.08
C THR A 86 -16.07 5.39 9.95
N GLY A 87 -15.50 5.92 8.88
CA GLY A 87 -14.06 5.93 8.68
C GLY A 87 -13.31 6.79 9.69
N ARG A 88 -13.89 7.92 10.09
CA ARG A 88 -13.33 8.77 11.15
C ARG A 88 -13.36 8.10 12.51
N ASP A 89 -14.47 7.46 12.86
CA ASP A 89 -14.62 6.72 14.11
C ASP A 89 -13.66 5.55 14.19
N LEU A 90 -13.55 4.77 13.11
CA LEU A 90 -12.59 3.68 13.00
C LEU A 90 -11.15 4.17 13.24
N ARG A 91 -10.76 5.26 12.58
CA ARG A 91 -9.43 5.85 12.75
C ARG A 91 -9.18 6.32 14.18
N ALA A 92 -10.15 7.02 14.77
CA ALA A 92 -10.07 7.50 16.15
C ALA A 92 -9.91 6.33 17.12
N ARG A 93 -10.68 5.25 16.92
CA ARG A 93 -10.62 4.04 17.73
C ARG A 93 -9.27 3.33 17.63
N VAL A 94 -8.77 3.15 16.41
CA VAL A 94 -7.45 2.54 16.18
C VAL A 94 -6.36 3.37 16.86
N LEU A 95 -6.35 4.69 16.63
CA LEU A 95 -5.36 5.58 17.23
C LEU A 95 -5.42 5.55 18.76
N GLN A 96 -6.63 5.62 19.34
CA GLN A 96 -6.83 5.58 20.80
C GLN A 96 -6.31 4.28 21.43
N CYS A 97 -6.57 3.14 20.79
CA CYS A 97 -6.27 1.84 21.38
C CYS A 97 -4.87 1.32 21.06
N THR A 98 -4.24 1.78 19.98
CA THR A 98 -2.94 1.26 19.52
C THR A 98 -1.86 2.31 19.38
N GLY A 99 -2.21 3.58 19.35
CA GLY A 99 -1.29 4.68 19.00
C GLY A 99 -0.94 4.74 17.52
N LEU A 100 -1.50 3.87 16.66
CA LEU A 100 -1.19 3.81 15.23
C LEU A 100 -2.09 4.77 14.44
N PRO A 101 -1.53 5.76 13.73
CA PRO A 101 -2.31 6.55 12.78
C PRO A 101 -2.57 5.74 11.50
N CYS A 102 -3.80 5.75 11.01
CA CYS A 102 -4.17 5.11 9.75
C CYS A 102 -4.96 6.06 8.85
N SER A 103 -5.14 5.71 7.60
CA SER A 103 -6.05 6.35 6.65
C SER A 103 -7.07 5.32 6.15
N VAL A 104 -8.25 5.81 5.72
CA VAL A 104 -9.34 4.95 5.26
C VAL A 104 -9.81 5.41 3.90
N GLY A 105 -9.93 4.45 2.97
CA GLY A 105 -10.48 4.69 1.64
C GLY A 105 -11.70 3.83 1.37
N PHE A 106 -12.80 4.44 0.90
CA PHE A 106 -14.01 3.74 0.49
C PHE A 106 -14.19 3.80 -1.03
N GLY A 107 -14.54 2.67 -1.60
CA GLY A 107 -14.84 2.51 -3.02
C GLY A 107 -15.66 1.25 -3.28
N PRO A 108 -16.39 1.17 -4.39
CA PRO A 108 -17.19 0.00 -4.75
C PRO A 108 -16.36 -1.23 -5.14
N THR A 109 -15.07 -1.08 -5.32
CA THR A 109 -14.12 -2.14 -5.66
C THR A 109 -12.85 -2.02 -4.83
N LYS A 110 -12.09 -3.09 -4.68
CA LYS A 110 -10.82 -3.09 -3.96
C LYS A 110 -9.82 -2.06 -4.52
N THR A 111 -9.70 -1.98 -5.85
CA THR A 111 -8.78 -1.04 -6.49
C THR A 111 -9.19 0.42 -6.25
N LEU A 112 -10.50 0.74 -6.31
CA LEU A 112 -10.98 2.08 -5.99
C LEU A 112 -10.83 2.40 -4.49
N ALA A 113 -11.08 1.46 -3.59
CA ALA A 113 -10.85 1.63 -2.16
C ALA A 113 -9.37 1.90 -1.85
N LYS A 114 -8.45 1.18 -2.49
CA LYS A 114 -6.99 1.40 -2.37
C LYS A 114 -6.58 2.77 -2.91
N LEU A 115 -7.12 3.19 -4.06
CA LEU A 115 -6.88 4.54 -4.59
C LEU A 115 -7.43 5.61 -3.65
N ALA A 116 -8.66 5.43 -3.12
CA ALA A 116 -9.24 6.33 -2.12
C ALA A 116 -8.35 6.43 -0.86
N ASN A 117 -7.80 5.31 -0.38
CA ASN A 117 -6.86 5.30 0.75
C ASN A 117 -5.56 6.05 0.42
N HIS A 118 -5.02 5.87 -0.78
CA HIS A 118 -3.86 6.64 -1.26
C HIS A 118 -4.17 8.15 -1.25
N VAL A 119 -5.32 8.55 -1.80
CA VAL A 119 -5.79 9.94 -1.81
C VAL A 119 -5.91 10.50 -0.39
N ALA A 120 -6.56 9.77 0.51
CA ALA A 120 -6.74 10.15 1.91
C ALA A 120 -5.40 10.42 2.60
N LYS A 121 -4.42 9.56 2.38
CA LYS A 121 -3.05 9.67 2.89
C LYS A 121 -2.29 10.85 2.29
N MET A 122 -2.42 11.07 0.97
CA MET A 122 -1.71 12.14 0.29
C MET A 122 -2.32 13.51 0.54
N ALA A 123 -3.65 13.62 0.63
CA ALA A 123 -4.32 14.88 1.00
C ALA A 123 -3.92 15.36 2.39
N ASP A 124 -3.66 14.43 3.32
CA ASP A 124 -3.17 14.74 4.67
C ASP A 124 -1.68 15.15 4.69
N ARG A 125 -0.84 14.44 3.93
CA ARG A 125 0.62 14.56 3.99
C ARG A 125 1.24 15.54 2.99
N ARG A 126 0.56 15.80 1.88
CA ARG A 126 1.02 16.68 0.79
C ARG A 126 -0.12 17.61 0.36
N PRO A 127 -0.38 18.67 1.13
CA PRO A 127 -1.40 19.65 0.78
C PRO A 127 -1.22 20.19 -0.64
N GLY A 128 -2.33 20.36 -1.36
CA GLY A 128 -2.32 20.90 -2.72
C GLY A 128 -2.38 19.86 -3.85
N ARG A 129 -2.06 18.58 -3.60
CA ARG A 129 -2.22 17.53 -4.63
C ARG A 129 -3.67 17.10 -4.78
N TYR A 130 -4.37 16.95 -3.67
CA TYR A 130 -5.80 16.61 -3.60
C TYR A 130 -6.53 17.60 -2.72
N ASP A 131 -7.85 17.69 -2.88
CA ASP A 131 -8.70 18.50 -2.02
C ASP A 131 -8.57 18.03 -0.56
N ALA A 132 -8.38 18.99 0.36
CA ALA A 132 -8.19 18.72 1.79
C ALA A 132 -9.37 17.99 2.45
N ARG A 133 -10.59 18.09 1.86
CA ARG A 133 -11.77 17.34 2.35
C ARG A 133 -11.58 15.81 2.32
N HIS A 134 -10.65 15.30 1.49
CA HIS A 134 -10.30 13.89 1.39
C HIS A 134 -9.25 13.45 2.40
N ALA A 135 -8.65 14.39 3.15
CA ALA A 135 -7.60 14.06 4.12
C ALA A 135 -8.08 13.02 5.14
N GLN A 136 -7.24 12.02 5.35
CA GLN A 136 -7.43 10.94 6.33
C GLN A 136 -8.55 9.94 6.00
N VAL A 137 -9.68 10.38 5.43
CA VAL A 137 -10.78 9.51 4.98
C VAL A 137 -11.27 10.00 3.63
N CYS A 138 -11.27 9.12 2.63
CA CYS A 138 -11.74 9.43 1.28
C CYS A 138 -12.78 8.42 0.83
N HIS A 139 -13.92 8.90 0.30
CA HIS A 139 -14.99 8.03 -0.21
C HIS A 139 -15.24 8.31 -1.70
N LEU A 140 -14.55 7.58 -2.58
CA LEU A 140 -14.72 7.73 -4.04
C LEU A 140 -16.03 7.13 -4.55
N GLY A 141 -16.61 6.18 -3.84
CA GLY A 141 -17.90 5.58 -4.23
C GLY A 141 -19.08 6.56 -4.20
N ALA A 142 -19.10 7.47 -3.22
CA ALA A 142 -20.13 8.50 -3.08
C ALA A 142 -19.77 9.84 -3.74
N ALA A 143 -18.52 9.99 -4.23
CA ALA A 143 -18.09 11.21 -4.87
C ALA A 143 -18.86 11.45 -6.19
N ASP A 144 -19.21 12.69 -6.46
CA ASP A 144 -19.76 13.08 -7.76
C ASP A 144 -18.72 12.90 -8.89
N ARG A 145 -19.19 12.99 -10.13
CA ARG A 145 -18.35 12.78 -11.29
C ARG A 145 -17.18 13.78 -11.35
N ALA A 146 -17.43 15.06 -11.09
CA ALA A 146 -16.41 16.10 -11.16
C ALA A 146 -15.30 15.86 -10.13
N THR A 147 -15.68 15.48 -8.90
CA THR A 147 -14.74 15.12 -7.84
C THR A 147 -13.90 13.88 -8.23
N ARG A 148 -14.52 12.83 -8.76
CA ARG A 148 -13.77 11.65 -9.22
C ARG A 148 -12.83 11.98 -10.38
N ASP A 149 -13.29 12.73 -11.36
CA ASP A 149 -12.47 13.15 -12.50
C ASP A 149 -11.26 13.98 -12.04
N ALA A 150 -11.44 14.88 -11.08
CA ALA A 150 -10.35 15.66 -10.49
C ALA A 150 -9.32 14.74 -9.76
N VAL A 151 -9.79 13.78 -8.98
CA VAL A 151 -8.92 12.80 -8.31
C VAL A 151 -8.16 11.96 -9.33
N PHE A 152 -8.83 11.44 -10.36
CA PHE A 152 -8.20 10.60 -11.38
C PHE A 152 -7.18 11.36 -12.23
N ALA A 153 -7.44 12.64 -12.51
CA ALA A 153 -6.48 13.51 -13.21
C ALA A 153 -5.25 13.85 -12.36
N ALA A 154 -5.41 13.97 -11.03
CA ALA A 154 -4.32 14.25 -10.10
C ALA A 154 -3.52 13.01 -9.67
N SER A 155 -4.05 11.80 -9.93
CA SER A 155 -3.39 10.54 -9.56
C SER A 155 -2.53 10.01 -10.71
N GLU A 156 -1.27 9.75 -10.44
CA GLU A 156 -0.38 9.10 -11.41
C GLU A 156 -0.77 7.62 -11.58
N VAL A 157 -0.53 7.07 -12.76
CA VAL A 157 -0.82 5.66 -13.03
C VAL A 157 -0.05 4.71 -12.10
N GLY A 158 1.12 5.13 -11.62
CA GLY A 158 1.92 4.38 -10.65
C GLY A 158 1.38 4.39 -9.22
N ASP A 159 0.39 5.24 -8.90
CA ASP A 159 -0.29 5.25 -7.61
C ASP A 159 -1.36 4.15 -7.50
N VAL A 160 -1.71 3.52 -8.62
CA VAL A 160 -2.73 2.47 -8.68
C VAL A 160 -2.17 1.16 -8.14
N TRP A 161 -2.91 0.54 -7.24
CA TRP A 161 -2.59 -0.77 -6.70
C TRP A 161 -2.41 -1.82 -7.80
N GLY A 162 -1.29 -2.54 -7.75
CA GLY A 162 -0.91 -3.53 -8.77
C GLY A 162 -0.13 -2.96 -9.96
N ILE A 163 0.02 -1.62 -10.08
CA ILE A 163 0.85 -1.00 -11.10
C ILE A 163 2.23 -0.66 -10.51
N GLY A 164 3.16 -1.59 -10.63
CA GLY A 164 4.53 -1.39 -10.17
C GLY A 164 5.37 -0.53 -11.12
N ARG A 165 6.58 -0.18 -10.69
CA ARG A 165 7.50 0.74 -11.39
C ARG A 165 7.69 0.40 -12.89
N ARG A 166 7.89 -0.89 -13.23
CA ARG A 166 8.09 -1.32 -14.64
C ARG A 166 6.82 -1.13 -15.50
N MET A 167 5.65 -1.43 -14.92
CA MET A 167 4.38 -1.26 -15.61
C MET A 167 4.08 0.23 -15.82
N SER A 168 4.25 1.05 -14.79
CA SER A 168 4.10 2.51 -14.86
C SER A 168 4.99 3.11 -15.94
N ALA A 169 6.28 2.73 -16.00
CA ALA A 169 7.18 3.23 -17.04
C ALA A 169 6.72 2.86 -18.46
N ARG A 170 6.20 1.65 -18.66
CA ARG A 170 5.66 1.23 -19.97
C ARG A 170 4.37 1.98 -20.34
N LEU A 171 3.48 2.22 -19.39
CA LEU A 171 2.25 2.99 -19.60
C LEU A 171 2.59 4.44 -19.94
N ASN A 172 3.53 5.05 -19.22
CA ASN A 172 4.01 6.41 -19.48
C ASN A 172 4.64 6.56 -20.87
N ALA A 173 5.41 5.57 -21.29
CA ALA A 173 5.97 5.53 -22.65
C ALA A 173 4.88 5.45 -23.75
N GLY A 174 3.72 4.88 -23.41
CA GLY A 174 2.52 4.85 -24.25
C GLY A 174 1.61 6.07 -24.13
N GLY A 175 2.03 7.14 -23.41
CA GLY A 175 1.24 8.35 -23.21
C GLY A 175 0.16 8.25 -22.13
N ILE A 176 0.18 7.20 -21.30
CA ILE A 176 -0.76 7.01 -20.19
C ILE A 176 -0.03 7.37 -18.89
N HIS A 177 -0.26 8.59 -18.39
CA HIS A 177 0.43 9.13 -17.21
C HIS A 177 -0.44 9.14 -15.97
N THR A 178 -1.75 9.38 -16.13
CA THR A 178 -2.71 9.54 -15.04
C THR A 178 -3.70 8.39 -15.01
N VAL A 179 -4.38 8.22 -13.87
CA VAL A 179 -5.51 7.30 -13.77
C VAL A 179 -6.61 7.68 -14.78
N GLN A 180 -6.80 8.98 -15.04
CA GLN A 180 -7.77 9.43 -16.02
C GLN A 180 -7.41 8.99 -17.44
N ASP A 181 -6.12 9.06 -17.83
CA ASP A 181 -5.65 8.55 -19.12
C ASP A 181 -5.89 7.04 -19.22
N LEU A 182 -5.56 6.31 -18.16
CA LEU A 182 -5.76 4.86 -18.10
C LEU A 182 -7.24 4.48 -18.27
N LEU A 183 -8.16 5.24 -17.66
CA LEU A 183 -9.61 5.03 -17.78
C LEU A 183 -10.14 5.33 -19.19
N ARG A 184 -9.50 6.24 -19.94
CA ARG A 184 -9.85 6.59 -21.32
C ARG A 184 -9.27 5.61 -22.34
N ALA A 185 -8.25 4.86 -21.97
CA ALA A 185 -7.58 3.93 -22.87
C ALA A 185 -8.52 2.78 -23.28
N ASP A 186 -8.30 2.27 -24.50
CA ASP A 186 -9.02 1.12 -25.01
C ASP A 186 -8.61 -0.15 -24.24
N ILE A 187 -9.60 -0.83 -23.67
CA ILE A 187 -9.38 -1.96 -22.77
C ILE A 187 -8.83 -3.20 -23.51
N ALA A 188 -9.22 -3.40 -24.78
CA ALA A 188 -8.73 -4.50 -25.58
C ALA A 188 -7.26 -4.32 -25.91
N THR A 189 -6.85 -3.10 -26.23
CA THR A 189 -5.45 -2.71 -26.44
C THR A 189 -4.62 -2.90 -25.17
N LEU A 190 -5.12 -2.45 -23.99
CA LEU A 190 -4.44 -2.65 -22.72
C LEU A 190 -4.24 -4.14 -22.41
N ARG A 191 -5.26 -4.96 -22.63
CA ARG A 191 -5.16 -6.41 -22.44
C ARG A 191 -4.12 -7.03 -23.34
N ALA A 192 -4.12 -6.68 -24.63
CA ALA A 192 -3.20 -7.24 -25.64
C ALA A 192 -1.74 -6.83 -25.40
N GLN A 193 -1.50 -5.56 -25.02
CA GLN A 193 -0.15 -5.03 -24.85
C GLN A 193 0.46 -5.33 -23.47
N PHE A 194 -0.36 -5.50 -22.45
CA PHE A 194 0.10 -5.66 -21.07
C PHE A 194 -0.33 -7.00 -20.48
N SER A 195 -1.56 -7.12 -19.99
CA SER A 195 -2.07 -8.38 -19.43
C SER A 195 -3.55 -8.30 -19.06
N VAL A 196 -4.17 -9.47 -18.82
CA VAL A 196 -5.51 -9.57 -18.22
C VAL A 196 -5.57 -8.96 -16.81
N VAL A 197 -4.45 -8.90 -16.09
CA VAL A 197 -4.40 -8.29 -14.77
C VAL A 197 -4.62 -6.78 -14.87
N LEU A 198 -3.97 -6.10 -15.81
CA LEU A 198 -4.20 -4.68 -16.04
C LEU A 198 -5.62 -4.39 -16.51
N GLU A 199 -6.18 -5.23 -17.38
CA GLU A 199 -7.60 -5.16 -17.78
C GLU A 199 -8.51 -5.17 -16.54
N LYS A 200 -8.35 -6.16 -15.64
CA LYS A 200 -9.12 -6.24 -14.39
C LYS A 200 -8.94 -5.00 -13.52
N THR A 201 -7.71 -4.49 -13.40
CA THR A 201 -7.43 -3.25 -12.67
C THR A 201 -8.22 -2.06 -13.23
N VAL A 202 -8.30 -1.94 -14.55
CA VAL A 202 -9.07 -0.87 -15.21
C VAL A 202 -10.57 -1.06 -15.03
N LEU A 203 -11.07 -2.29 -15.10
CA LEU A 203 -12.49 -2.59 -14.81
C LEU A 203 -12.84 -2.21 -13.37
N GLU A 204 -12.00 -2.55 -12.41
CA GLU A 204 -12.17 -2.15 -11.01
C GLU A 204 -12.16 -0.63 -10.83
N LEU A 205 -11.26 0.08 -11.48
CA LEU A 205 -11.25 1.56 -11.45
C LEU A 205 -12.51 2.16 -12.10
N ARG A 206 -13.13 1.46 -13.06
CA ARG A 206 -14.43 1.83 -13.66
C ARG A 206 -15.63 1.45 -12.78
N GLY A 207 -15.40 0.78 -11.64
CA GLY A 207 -16.43 0.38 -10.69
C GLY A 207 -17.01 -1.02 -10.90
N THR A 208 -16.42 -1.82 -11.80
CA THR A 208 -16.82 -3.21 -12.01
C THR A 208 -15.99 -4.13 -11.12
N PRO A 209 -16.56 -4.81 -10.11
CA PRO A 209 -15.82 -5.71 -9.23
C PRO A 209 -15.23 -6.90 -10.00
N CYS A 210 -13.94 -7.13 -9.84
CA CYS A 210 -13.20 -8.26 -10.41
C CYS A 210 -12.45 -9.06 -9.34
N LEU A 211 -12.40 -8.56 -8.11
CA LEU A 211 -11.72 -9.12 -6.95
C LEU A 211 -12.70 -9.15 -5.79
N ASP A 212 -13.05 -10.35 -5.33
CA ASP A 212 -13.88 -10.53 -4.15
C ASP A 212 -13.08 -10.28 -2.87
N VAL A 213 -13.78 -9.96 -1.76
CA VAL A 213 -13.20 -9.95 -0.42
C VAL A 213 -13.03 -11.40 0.03
N ASP A 214 -11.79 -11.86 0.11
CA ASP A 214 -11.45 -13.23 0.50
C ASP A 214 -11.34 -13.33 2.03
N HIS A 215 -12.14 -14.24 2.62
CA HIS A 215 -12.17 -14.46 4.08
C HIS A 215 -11.22 -15.52 4.55
N ALA A 216 -10.81 -16.41 3.66
CA ALA A 216 -9.90 -17.48 3.98
C ALA A 216 -8.50 -17.12 3.44
N PRO A 217 -7.48 -17.01 4.31
CA PRO A 217 -6.12 -16.87 3.81
C PRO A 217 -5.79 -18.06 2.92
N ALA A 218 -5.22 -17.79 1.74
CA ALA A 218 -4.76 -18.85 0.85
C ALA A 218 -3.81 -19.78 1.61
N ALA A 219 -3.93 -21.08 1.38
CA ALA A 219 -3.03 -22.06 1.97
C ALA A 219 -1.57 -21.69 1.66
N GLN A 220 -0.72 -21.72 2.67
CA GLN A 220 0.69 -21.43 2.52
C GLN A 220 1.32 -22.44 1.55
N GLN A 221 1.78 -21.98 0.40
CA GLN A 221 2.30 -22.85 -0.66
C GLN A 221 3.80 -23.11 -0.52
N GLN A 222 4.53 -22.22 0.17
CA GLN A 222 5.97 -22.38 0.41
C GLN A 222 6.42 -21.62 1.66
N MET A 223 7.46 -22.14 2.31
CA MET A 223 8.21 -21.43 3.34
C MET A 223 9.60 -21.11 2.79
N MET A 224 10.06 -19.90 2.99
CA MET A 224 11.38 -19.46 2.57
C MET A 224 12.12 -18.86 3.76
N CYS A 225 13.36 -19.28 3.97
CA CYS A 225 14.29 -18.63 4.87
C CYS A 225 15.49 -18.14 4.04
N SER A 226 15.76 -16.84 4.07
CA SER A 226 16.89 -16.26 3.36
C SER A 226 17.74 -15.44 4.32
N ARG A 227 19.04 -15.44 4.09
CA ARG A 227 20.00 -14.55 4.75
C ARG A 227 21.06 -14.10 3.78
N SER A 228 21.46 -12.84 3.90
CA SER A 228 22.63 -12.33 3.17
C SER A 228 23.92 -12.75 3.86
N PHE A 229 24.92 -13.09 3.10
CA PHE A 229 26.26 -13.31 3.61
C PHE A 229 26.88 -11.97 4.05
N GLY A 230 27.69 -11.98 5.12
CA GLY A 230 28.37 -10.78 5.60
C GLY A 230 29.48 -10.27 4.66
N ALA A 231 29.97 -11.15 3.76
CA ALA A 231 30.90 -10.84 2.68
C ALA A 231 30.50 -11.64 1.43
N PRO A 232 30.93 -11.22 0.23
CA PRO A 232 30.70 -11.99 -0.99
C PRO A 232 31.33 -13.40 -0.88
N VAL A 233 30.54 -14.42 -1.22
CA VAL A 233 30.97 -15.82 -1.22
C VAL A 233 31.31 -16.19 -2.65
N SER A 234 32.52 -16.67 -2.86
CA SER A 234 33.07 -16.97 -4.18
C SER A 234 33.30 -18.46 -4.45
N SER A 235 33.12 -19.33 -3.44
CA SER A 235 33.34 -20.76 -3.59
C SER A 235 32.15 -21.61 -3.11
N SER A 236 31.97 -22.77 -3.74
CA SER A 236 30.93 -23.73 -3.33
C SER A 236 31.23 -24.37 -1.96
N ALA A 237 32.47 -24.37 -1.50
CA ALA A 237 32.88 -24.86 -0.17
C ALA A 237 32.38 -23.89 0.92
N GLU A 238 32.53 -22.58 0.73
CA GLU A 238 32.00 -21.55 1.65
C GLU A 238 30.48 -21.59 1.75
N ILE A 239 29.77 -21.79 0.62
CA ILE A 239 28.33 -21.94 0.61
C ILE A 239 27.90 -23.15 1.47
N ARG A 240 28.55 -24.32 1.27
CA ARG A 240 28.25 -25.53 2.05
C ARG A 240 28.53 -25.34 3.54
N ALA A 241 29.65 -24.73 3.91
CA ALA A 241 30.00 -24.47 5.30
C ALA A 241 28.97 -23.60 6.00
N THR A 242 28.40 -22.61 5.30
CA THR A 242 27.40 -21.69 5.85
C THR A 242 26.01 -22.32 5.94
N THR A 243 25.69 -23.32 5.09
CA THR A 243 24.39 -24.01 5.12
C THR A 243 24.37 -25.22 6.06
N ALA A 244 25.50 -25.81 6.38
CA ALA A 244 25.61 -27.01 7.24
C ALA A 244 25.61 -26.70 8.76
N GLY A 245 25.75 -25.46 9.15
CA GLY A 245 25.77 -25.00 10.55
C GLY A 245 24.43 -24.60 11.14
N ARG A 246 23.30 -25.15 10.60
CA ARG A 246 21.93 -24.82 11.07
C ARG A 246 21.07 -26.05 11.20
#